data_9fd542690615cffd5d8a274f2d0371b4
#
_entry.id   9fd542690615cffd5d8a274f2d0371b4
#
_cell.length_a   1.000
_cell.length_b   1.000
_cell.length_c   1.000
_cell.angle_alpha   90.00
_cell.angle_beta   90.00
_cell.angle_gamma   90.00
#
_symmetry.space_group_name_H-M   'P 1'
#
loop_
_entity.id
_entity.type
_entity.pdbx_description
1 polymer ?
#
loop_
_entity_poly.entity_id
_entity_poly.type
_entity_poly.pdbx_seq_one_letter_code
_entity_poly.pdbx_strand_id
1 'polypeptide(L)'
;MRADVQKIFKKTPIDKQVMMFSATLPEAIKTVCKKFMRNPTEVIVKEEGKEHLEKLQQFYVNLEEKEKNAKLFEILDSVQFNQVIIFVNSIVRCEALSDMLTKNNFPSIAIHADLPQEERIKLFDLFKEFKKRIMVATELYGRGVDFLKVNTVINYDMSTSADAYVHRVGRAGRFGSKGITITFIANEEDKKIFDEVIKDNNIKAAALPQEIDKNIYSMLFIF
;
A
#
# COMPACT_ATOMS: atom_id res chain seq x y z
N MET A 1 -2.06 -21.90 2.12
CA MET A 1 -0.75 -21.39 1.65
C MET A 1 0.47 -22.09 2.29
N ARG A 2 0.70 -22.08 3.63
CA ARG A 2 1.89 -22.76 4.22
C ARG A 2 1.93 -24.26 3.95
N ALA A 3 0.82 -24.96 4.07
CA ALA A 3 0.71 -26.39 3.79
C ALA A 3 0.94 -26.72 2.30
N ASP A 4 0.50 -25.86 1.40
CA ASP A 4 0.64 -26.07 -0.03
C ASP A 4 2.08 -25.85 -0.49
N VAL A 5 2.76 -24.82 0.05
CA VAL A 5 4.20 -24.62 -0.15
C VAL A 5 5.00 -25.83 0.31
N GLN A 6 4.67 -26.41 1.48
CA GLN A 6 5.31 -27.63 1.95
C GLN A 6 5.05 -28.84 1.05
N LYS A 7 3.83 -28.99 0.51
CA LYS A 7 3.50 -30.07 -0.43
C LYS A 7 4.30 -29.94 -1.73
N ILE A 8 4.38 -28.72 -2.28
CA ILE A 8 5.19 -28.45 -3.47
C ILE A 8 6.66 -28.75 -3.21
N PHE A 9 7.19 -28.26 -2.09
CA PHE A 9 8.58 -28.47 -1.70
C PHE A 9 8.96 -29.97 -1.59
N LYS A 10 8.05 -30.79 -1.06
CA LYS A 10 8.25 -32.26 -0.96
C LYS A 10 8.19 -32.98 -2.31
N LYS A 11 7.47 -32.42 -3.30
CA LYS A 11 7.32 -33.03 -4.64
C LYS A 11 8.41 -32.61 -5.61
N THR A 12 9.19 -31.59 -5.30
CA THR A 12 10.34 -31.17 -6.10
C THR A 12 11.59 -32.02 -5.80
N PRO A 13 12.55 -32.14 -6.71
CA PRO A 13 13.77 -32.94 -6.49
C PRO A 13 14.46 -32.64 -5.17
N ILE A 14 15.12 -33.64 -4.58
CA ILE A 14 15.87 -33.47 -3.32
C ILE A 14 17.06 -32.53 -3.54
N ASP A 15 17.71 -32.68 -4.67
CA ASP A 15 18.82 -31.80 -5.09
C ASP A 15 18.30 -30.62 -5.90
N LYS A 16 17.95 -29.55 -5.18
CA LYS A 16 17.42 -28.30 -5.72
C LYS A 16 18.08 -27.12 -5.08
N GLN A 17 18.23 -26.04 -5.83
CA GLN A 17 18.56 -24.73 -5.30
C GLN A 17 17.28 -24.03 -4.84
N VAL A 18 17.31 -23.49 -3.63
CA VAL A 18 16.19 -22.74 -3.05
C VAL A 18 16.65 -21.32 -2.78
N MET A 19 15.93 -20.35 -3.34
CA MET A 19 16.15 -18.91 -3.13
C MET A 19 14.87 -18.30 -2.54
N MET A 20 15.02 -17.43 -1.57
CA MET A 20 13.92 -16.71 -0.94
C MET A 20 14.19 -15.21 -0.97
N PHE A 21 13.20 -14.46 -1.44
CA PHE A 21 13.26 -13.01 -1.51
C PHE A 21 12.09 -12.42 -0.73
N SER A 22 12.35 -11.44 0.11
CA SER A 22 11.32 -10.74 0.90
C SER A 22 11.79 -9.33 1.20
N ALA A 23 10.88 -8.37 1.13
CA ALA A 23 11.14 -7.01 1.58
C ALA A 23 11.13 -6.90 3.11
N THR A 24 10.36 -7.78 3.78
CA THR A 24 10.28 -7.86 5.26
C THR A 24 10.56 -9.30 5.68
N LEU A 25 11.52 -9.49 6.59
CA LEU A 25 11.90 -10.82 7.06
C LEU A 25 11.93 -10.85 8.60
N PRO A 26 10.78 -11.04 9.27
CA PRO A 26 10.73 -11.22 10.72
C PRO A 26 11.62 -12.40 11.16
N GLU A 27 12.26 -12.28 12.31
CA GLU A 27 13.19 -13.31 12.82
C GLU A 27 12.56 -14.71 12.91
N ALA A 28 11.29 -14.79 13.29
CA ALA A 28 10.55 -16.07 13.31
C ALA A 28 10.48 -16.73 11.92
N ILE A 29 10.34 -15.94 10.86
CA ILE A 29 10.30 -16.43 9.48
C ILE A 29 11.70 -16.77 8.98
N LYS A 30 12.71 -15.99 9.34
CA LYS A 30 14.11 -16.24 8.98
C LYS A 30 14.57 -17.63 9.44
N THR A 31 14.22 -18.02 10.67
CA THR A 31 14.51 -19.36 11.21
C THR A 31 13.82 -20.46 10.39
N VAL A 32 12.60 -20.22 9.93
CA VAL A 32 11.88 -21.19 9.09
C VAL A 32 12.51 -21.28 7.70
N CYS A 33 12.87 -20.13 7.09
CA CYS A 33 13.52 -20.09 5.78
C CYS A 33 14.83 -20.90 5.75
N LYS A 34 15.66 -20.75 6.79
CA LYS A 34 16.93 -21.51 6.92
C LYS A 34 16.74 -23.03 6.89
N LYS A 35 15.58 -23.55 7.37
CA LYS A 35 15.28 -24.98 7.32
C LYS A 35 15.01 -25.52 5.90
N PHE A 36 14.66 -24.66 4.95
CA PHE A 36 14.38 -25.03 3.57
C PHE A 36 15.56 -24.80 2.63
N MET A 37 16.62 -24.18 3.10
CA MET A 37 17.81 -23.86 2.30
C MET A 37 19.04 -24.58 2.82
N ARG A 38 19.99 -24.88 1.94
CA ARG A 38 21.25 -25.52 2.27
C ARG A 38 22.36 -24.46 2.21
N ASN A 39 22.98 -24.14 3.35
CA ASN A 39 24.05 -23.12 3.46
C ASN A 39 23.74 -21.86 2.64
N PRO A 40 22.62 -21.16 2.90
CA PRO A 40 22.22 -20.02 2.09
C PRO A 40 23.19 -18.85 2.25
N THR A 41 23.52 -18.19 1.16
CA THR A 41 24.13 -16.85 1.20
C THR A 41 23.04 -15.86 1.59
N GLU A 42 23.23 -15.14 2.67
CA GLU A 42 22.30 -14.10 3.12
C GLU A 42 22.75 -12.74 2.55
N VAL A 43 21.93 -12.18 1.66
CA VAL A 43 22.11 -10.80 1.18
C VAL A 43 21.01 -9.95 1.82
N ILE A 44 21.39 -9.18 2.85
CA ILE A 44 20.46 -8.30 3.57
C ILE A 44 20.76 -6.87 3.13
N VAL A 45 19.87 -6.33 2.32
CA VAL A 45 19.93 -4.91 1.91
C VAL A 45 19.24 -4.09 3.00
N LYS A 46 20.03 -3.42 3.83
CA LYS A 46 19.52 -2.69 5.00
C LYS A 46 18.96 -1.30 4.70
N GLU A 47 19.24 -0.72 3.53
CA GLU A 47 19.04 0.71 3.27
C GLU A 47 18.08 1.06 2.11
N GLU A 48 17.97 0.24 1.08
CA GLU A 48 17.17 0.60 -0.11
C GLU A 48 15.65 0.74 0.14
N GLY A 49 15.10 0.00 1.09
CA GLY A 49 13.68 0.14 1.47
C GLY A 49 13.39 1.47 2.19
N LYS A 50 14.37 2.04 2.88
CA LYS A 50 14.25 3.32 3.58
C LYS A 50 14.38 4.51 2.63
N GLU A 51 15.31 4.45 1.66
CA GLU A 51 15.45 5.49 0.63
C GLU A 51 14.17 5.71 -0.19
N HIS A 52 13.41 4.64 -0.43
CA HIS A 52 12.15 4.76 -1.14
C HIS A 52 11.08 5.50 -0.32
N LEU A 53 11.00 5.23 0.99
CA LEU A 53 10.10 5.94 1.90
C LEU A 53 10.52 7.39 2.12
N GLU A 54 11.83 7.71 2.04
CA GLU A 54 12.35 9.07 2.16
C GLU A 54 11.96 9.97 0.98
N LYS A 55 11.71 9.40 -0.20
CA LYS A 55 11.24 10.12 -1.39
C LYS A 55 9.73 10.35 -1.40
N LEU A 56 8.99 9.66 -0.51
CA LEU A 56 7.56 9.88 -0.32
C LEU A 56 7.32 11.00 0.69
N GLN A 57 6.52 11.98 0.30
CA GLN A 57 6.01 12.94 1.25
C GLN A 57 4.83 12.32 1.99
N GLN A 58 4.93 12.25 3.31
CA GLN A 58 3.93 11.61 4.14
C GLN A 58 3.22 12.64 4.99
N PHE A 59 1.90 12.66 4.88
CA PHE A 59 1.03 13.56 5.61
C PHE A 59 0.06 12.79 6.48
N TYR A 60 -0.39 13.39 7.57
CA TYR A 60 -1.45 12.86 8.39
C TYR A 60 -2.52 13.92 8.69
N VAL A 61 -3.73 13.46 8.98
CA VAL A 61 -4.86 14.29 9.37
C VAL A 61 -5.52 13.67 10.60
N ASN A 62 -5.60 14.42 11.68
CA ASN A 62 -6.44 14.06 12.84
C ASN A 62 -7.87 14.52 12.56
N LEU A 63 -8.84 13.62 12.63
CA LEU A 63 -10.23 13.89 12.33
C LEU A 63 -11.14 12.84 13.00
N GLU A 64 -12.42 13.17 13.16
CA GLU A 64 -13.40 12.18 13.62
C GLU A 64 -13.82 11.23 12.48
N GLU A 65 -14.29 10.03 12.83
CA GLU A 65 -14.75 9.03 11.85
C GLU A 65 -15.79 9.60 10.87
N LYS A 66 -16.72 10.42 11.38
CA LYS A 66 -17.79 11.06 10.58
C LYS A 66 -17.25 12.09 9.56
N GLU A 67 -16.05 12.61 9.75
CA GLU A 67 -15.44 13.63 8.91
C GLU A 67 -14.62 13.04 7.76
N LYS A 68 -14.29 11.74 7.81
CA LYS A 68 -13.43 11.06 6.83
C LYS A 68 -13.94 11.22 5.39
N ASN A 69 -15.26 11.10 5.16
CA ASN A 69 -15.81 11.22 3.82
C ASN A 69 -15.63 12.63 3.25
N ALA A 70 -15.97 13.65 4.03
CA ALA A 70 -15.82 15.05 3.61
C ALA A 70 -14.36 15.38 3.31
N LYS A 71 -13.45 14.96 4.19
CA LYS A 71 -12.01 15.17 3.99
C LYS A 71 -11.47 14.41 2.78
N LEU A 72 -11.97 13.21 2.51
CA LEU A 72 -11.58 12.45 1.33
C LEU A 72 -11.96 13.19 0.05
N PHE A 73 -13.18 13.72 -0.05
CA PHE A 73 -13.61 14.51 -1.21
C PHE A 73 -12.77 15.76 -1.38
N GLU A 74 -12.51 16.50 -0.31
CA GLU A 74 -11.64 17.70 -0.32
C GLU A 74 -10.25 17.36 -0.88
N ILE A 75 -9.66 16.24 -0.45
CA ILE A 75 -8.36 15.79 -0.95
C ILE A 75 -8.43 15.40 -2.43
N LEU A 76 -9.44 14.63 -2.84
CA LEU A 76 -9.57 14.20 -4.24
C LEU A 76 -9.82 15.36 -5.19
N ASP A 77 -10.47 16.44 -4.74
CA ASP A 77 -10.69 17.65 -5.53
C ASP A 77 -9.42 18.53 -5.61
N SER A 78 -8.63 18.59 -4.53
CA SER A 78 -7.46 19.47 -4.44
C SER A 78 -6.19 18.85 -5.00
N VAL A 79 -6.02 17.53 -4.89
CA VAL A 79 -4.81 16.82 -5.30
C VAL A 79 -4.88 16.38 -6.77
N GLN A 80 -3.93 16.82 -7.57
CA GLN A 80 -3.79 16.37 -8.96
C GLN A 80 -3.08 15.01 -9.04
N PHE A 81 -3.79 13.95 -8.68
CA PHE A 81 -3.23 12.61 -8.77
C PHE A 81 -3.30 12.02 -10.20
N ASN A 82 -2.33 11.20 -10.54
CA ASN A 82 -2.40 10.34 -11.72
C ASN A 82 -3.30 9.14 -11.42
N GLN A 83 -2.89 8.34 -10.44
CA GLN A 83 -3.70 7.28 -9.85
C GLN A 83 -3.58 7.32 -8.34
N VAL A 84 -4.68 7.02 -7.65
CA VAL A 84 -4.75 6.94 -6.20
C VAL A 84 -5.24 5.57 -5.74
N ILE A 85 -4.62 5.06 -4.69
CA ILE A 85 -5.10 3.89 -3.96
C ILE A 85 -5.57 4.35 -2.59
N ILE A 86 -6.81 4.01 -2.24
CA ILE A 86 -7.44 4.30 -0.96
C ILE A 86 -7.56 2.99 -0.18
N PHE A 87 -6.87 2.90 0.94
CA PHE A 87 -6.88 1.70 1.78
C PHE A 87 -7.91 1.79 2.89
N VAL A 88 -8.69 0.72 3.03
CA VAL A 88 -9.69 0.51 4.08
C VAL A 88 -9.50 -0.86 4.74
N ASN A 89 -10.04 -1.03 5.95
CA ASN A 89 -9.82 -2.25 6.73
C ASN A 89 -10.92 -3.32 6.58
N SER A 90 -12.04 -3.03 5.92
CA SER A 90 -13.12 -4.01 5.72
C SER A 90 -13.64 -4.03 4.30
N ILE A 91 -14.13 -5.19 3.86
CA ILE A 91 -14.73 -5.41 2.54
C ILE A 91 -15.97 -4.55 2.38
N VAL A 92 -16.86 -4.56 3.37
CA VAL A 92 -18.10 -3.75 3.34
C VAL A 92 -17.78 -2.26 3.16
N ARG A 93 -16.76 -1.76 3.85
CA ARG A 93 -16.31 -0.37 3.68
C ARG A 93 -15.69 -0.13 2.31
N CYS A 94 -14.96 -1.11 1.77
CA CYS A 94 -14.35 -1.03 0.45
C CYS A 94 -15.41 -0.82 -0.65
N GLU A 95 -16.45 -1.63 -0.64
CA GLU A 95 -17.57 -1.56 -1.59
C GLU A 95 -18.37 -0.26 -1.40
N ALA A 96 -18.79 0.04 -0.16
CA ALA A 96 -19.58 1.24 0.16
C ALA A 96 -18.85 2.53 -0.21
N LEU A 97 -17.54 2.61 0.06
CA LEU A 97 -16.72 3.78 -0.27
C LEU A 97 -16.56 3.95 -1.78
N SER A 98 -16.32 2.87 -2.51
CA SER A 98 -16.23 2.90 -3.98
C SER A 98 -17.55 3.31 -4.62
N ASP A 99 -18.69 2.80 -4.13
CA ASP A 99 -20.01 3.20 -4.59
C ASP A 99 -20.29 4.68 -4.32
N MET A 100 -19.96 5.15 -3.12
CA MET A 100 -20.12 6.56 -2.75
C MET A 100 -19.27 7.46 -3.64
N LEU A 101 -18.03 7.13 -3.88
CA LEU A 101 -17.14 7.87 -4.77
C LEU A 101 -17.70 7.93 -6.20
N THR A 102 -18.13 6.80 -6.73
CA THR A 102 -18.69 6.73 -8.09
C THR A 102 -19.98 7.56 -8.24
N LYS A 103 -20.85 7.54 -7.24
CA LYS A 103 -22.08 8.37 -7.21
C LYS A 103 -21.79 9.88 -7.15
N ASN A 104 -20.62 10.26 -6.65
CA ASN A 104 -20.17 11.64 -6.56
C ASN A 104 -19.17 12.03 -7.67
N ASN A 105 -19.24 11.40 -8.83
CA ASN A 105 -18.39 11.67 -10.00
C ASN A 105 -16.89 11.36 -9.83
N PHE A 106 -16.54 10.49 -8.88
CA PHE A 106 -15.21 9.91 -8.74
C PHE A 106 -15.22 8.42 -9.13
N PRO A 107 -15.19 8.07 -10.42
CA PRO A 107 -15.35 6.69 -10.89
C PRO A 107 -14.21 5.82 -10.38
N SER A 108 -14.50 5.01 -9.39
CA SER A 108 -13.57 4.14 -8.69
C SER A 108 -13.84 2.66 -8.97
N ILE A 109 -12.94 1.81 -8.47
CA ILE A 109 -13.10 0.36 -8.40
C ILE A 109 -12.83 -0.10 -6.97
N ALA A 110 -13.59 -1.11 -6.52
CA ALA A 110 -13.35 -1.79 -5.25
C ALA A 110 -12.61 -3.11 -5.51
N ILE A 111 -11.49 -3.35 -4.77
CA ILE A 111 -10.74 -4.60 -4.89
C ILE A 111 -10.48 -5.19 -3.50
N HIS A 112 -10.98 -6.41 -3.28
CA HIS A 112 -10.87 -7.14 -2.01
C HIS A 112 -10.81 -8.66 -2.21
N ALA A 113 -10.60 -9.40 -1.12
CA ALA A 113 -10.35 -10.84 -1.15
C ALA A 113 -11.55 -11.67 -1.63
N ASP A 114 -12.78 -11.23 -1.34
CA ASP A 114 -14.01 -11.98 -1.64
C ASP A 114 -14.42 -11.92 -3.10
N LEU A 115 -13.81 -11.03 -3.90
CA LEU A 115 -14.04 -11.01 -5.34
C LEU A 115 -13.54 -12.30 -6.00
N PRO A 116 -14.31 -12.87 -6.96
CA PRO A 116 -13.83 -13.94 -7.81
C PRO A 116 -12.50 -13.58 -8.48
N GLN A 117 -11.61 -14.57 -8.64
CA GLN A 117 -10.27 -14.32 -9.19
C GLN A 117 -10.31 -13.65 -10.57
N GLU A 118 -11.23 -14.06 -11.44
CA GLU A 118 -11.38 -13.51 -12.79
C GLU A 118 -11.80 -12.03 -12.77
N GLU A 119 -12.76 -11.69 -11.91
CA GLU A 119 -13.21 -10.31 -11.74
C GLU A 119 -12.10 -9.43 -11.18
N ARG A 120 -11.37 -9.92 -10.21
CA ARG A 120 -10.24 -9.25 -9.60
C ARG A 120 -9.13 -8.94 -10.61
N ILE A 121 -8.81 -9.89 -11.49
CA ILE A 121 -7.85 -9.67 -12.59
C ILE A 121 -8.36 -8.59 -13.53
N LYS A 122 -9.63 -8.65 -13.94
CA LYS A 122 -10.24 -7.67 -14.83
C LYS A 122 -10.20 -6.25 -14.26
N LEU A 123 -10.57 -6.08 -12.99
CA LEU A 123 -10.51 -4.77 -12.32
C LEU A 123 -9.06 -4.27 -12.19
N PHE A 124 -8.14 -5.16 -11.89
CA PHE A 124 -6.72 -4.87 -11.84
C PHE A 124 -6.19 -4.35 -13.18
N ASP A 125 -6.54 -5.02 -14.29
CA ASP A 125 -6.13 -4.61 -15.63
C ASP A 125 -6.72 -3.24 -16.01
N LEU A 126 -7.98 -2.95 -15.65
CA LEU A 126 -8.59 -1.63 -15.86
C LEU A 126 -7.82 -0.52 -15.14
N PHE A 127 -7.31 -0.78 -13.95
CA PHE A 127 -6.49 0.18 -13.21
C PHE A 127 -5.07 0.27 -13.82
N LYS A 128 -4.43 -0.84 -14.10
CA LYS A 128 -3.09 -0.90 -14.70
C LYS A 128 -3.03 -0.19 -16.07
N GLU A 129 -4.07 -0.37 -16.89
CA GLU A 129 -4.19 0.27 -18.20
C GLU A 129 -4.63 1.74 -18.13
N PHE A 130 -4.76 2.31 -16.92
CA PHE A 130 -5.18 3.69 -16.72
C PHE A 130 -6.63 4.00 -17.13
N LYS A 131 -7.47 2.98 -17.33
CA LYS A 131 -8.90 3.14 -17.59
C LYS A 131 -9.71 3.56 -16.36
N LYS A 132 -9.15 3.26 -15.17
CA LYS A 132 -9.63 3.73 -13.87
C LYS A 132 -8.48 4.37 -13.11
N ARG A 133 -8.76 5.48 -12.42
CA ARG A 133 -7.76 6.26 -11.71
C ARG A 133 -7.84 6.15 -10.20
N ILE A 134 -8.95 5.65 -9.67
CA ILE A 134 -9.22 5.51 -8.23
C ILE A 134 -9.49 4.04 -7.93
N MET A 135 -8.72 3.50 -6.98
CA MET A 135 -8.90 2.15 -6.45
C MET A 135 -9.15 2.23 -4.95
N VAL A 136 -10.24 1.64 -4.48
CA VAL A 136 -10.45 1.37 -3.05
C VAL A 136 -10.06 -0.08 -2.80
N ALA A 137 -9.20 -0.34 -1.85
CA ALA A 137 -8.65 -1.68 -1.62
C ALA A 137 -8.52 -2.02 -0.13
N THR A 138 -8.65 -3.32 0.17
CA THR A 138 -8.27 -3.88 1.47
C THR A 138 -6.80 -4.29 1.47
N GLU A 139 -6.29 -4.72 2.64
CA GLU A 139 -4.88 -5.09 2.90
C GLU A 139 -4.28 -6.08 1.88
N LEU A 140 -5.10 -6.92 1.23
CA LEU A 140 -4.64 -7.90 0.24
C LEU A 140 -3.76 -7.26 -0.86
N TYR A 141 -4.04 -6.03 -1.24
CA TYR A 141 -3.33 -5.29 -2.30
C TYR A 141 -2.25 -4.35 -1.78
N GLY A 142 -2.01 -4.33 -0.47
CA GLY A 142 -0.83 -3.71 0.10
C GLY A 142 0.48 -4.42 -0.28
N ARG A 143 0.45 -5.66 -0.84
CA ARG A 143 1.65 -6.46 -1.13
C ARG A 143 1.70 -6.96 -2.56
N GLY A 144 2.90 -6.96 -3.15
CA GLY A 144 3.21 -7.72 -4.37
C GLY A 144 2.67 -7.18 -5.69
N VAL A 145 1.95 -6.06 -5.67
CA VAL A 145 1.37 -5.44 -6.87
C VAL A 145 2.14 -4.18 -7.24
N ASP A 146 2.42 -4.02 -8.52
CA ASP A 146 3.17 -2.89 -9.04
C ASP A 146 2.34 -2.04 -10.01
N PHE A 147 2.19 -0.76 -9.64
CA PHE A 147 1.49 0.23 -10.44
C PHE A 147 2.41 1.42 -10.69
N LEU A 148 2.85 1.58 -11.91
CA LEU A 148 3.81 2.64 -12.29
C LEU A 148 3.26 4.06 -12.18
N LYS A 149 1.93 4.21 -12.24
CA LYS A 149 1.26 5.52 -12.30
C LYS A 149 0.66 5.97 -10.97
N VAL A 150 0.76 5.15 -9.92
CA VAL A 150 0.26 5.52 -8.59
C VAL A 150 1.23 6.50 -7.95
N ASN A 151 0.77 7.73 -7.80
CA ASN A 151 1.51 8.80 -7.13
C ASN A 151 0.87 9.25 -5.80
N THR A 152 -0.31 8.72 -5.48
CA THR A 152 -1.03 9.07 -4.26
C THR A 152 -1.55 7.82 -3.57
N VAL A 153 -1.31 7.72 -2.27
CA VAL A 153 -1.89 6.71 -1.39
C VAL A 153 -2.65 7.39 -0.28
N ILE A 154 -3.87 6.96 -0.02
CA ILE A 154 -4.68 7.44 1.11
C ILE A 154 -4.97 6.26 2.03
N ASN A 155 -4.48 6.31 3.25
CA ASN A 155 -4.91 5.41 4.31
C ASN A 155 -6.18 6.00 4.94
N TYR A 156 -7.33 5.70 4.37
CA TYR A 156 -8.64 6.10 4.90
C TYR A 156 -8.91 5.45 6.26
N ASP A 157 -8.51 4.18 6.40
CA ASP A 157 -8.37 3.52 7.69
C ASP A 157 -6.90 3.27 7.99
N MET A 158 -6.48 3.53 9.21
CA MET A 158 -5.13 3.20 9.66
C MET A 158 -4.86 1.70 9.48
N SER A 159 -3.64 1.34 9.11
CA SER A 159 -3.23 -0.06 8.98
C SER A 159 -3.19 -0.76 10.33
N THR A 160 -3.32 -2.08 10.32
CA THR A 160 -3.31 -2.91 11.54
C THR A 160 -1.91 -3.13 12.13
N SER A 161 -0.86 -2.76 11.40
CA SER A 161 0.54 -2.91 11.84
C SER A 161 1.48 -1.98 11.06
N ALA A 162 2.68 -1.78 11.59
CA ALA A 162 3.74 -1.02 10.95
C ALA A 162 4.16 -1.64 9.59
N ASP A 163 4.31 -2.96 9.52
CA ASP A 163 4.63 -3.66 8.27
C ASP A 163 3.55 -3.44 7.19
N ALA A 164 2.28 -3.51 7.59
CA ALA A 164 1.16 -3.27 6.69
C ALA A 164 1.17 -1.82 6.18
N TYR A 165 1.46 -0.86 7.04
CA TYR A 165 1.61 0.55 6.65
C TYR A 165 2.68 0.73 5.57
N VAL A 166 3.88 0.22 5.80
CA VAL A 166 5.00 0.30 4.85
C VAL A 166 4.63 -0.30 3.49
N HIS A 167 3.92 -1.43 3.48
CA HIS A 167 3.45 -2.05 2.25
C HIS A 167 2.40 -1.21 1.50
N ARG A 168 1.53 -0.50 2.22
CA ARG A 168 0.53 0.41 1.62
C ARG A 168 1.21 1.63 1.01
N VAL A 169 2.00 2.35 1.78
CA VAL A 169 2.65 3.59 1.32
C VAL A 169 3.65 3.33 0.21
N GLY A 170 4.32 2.19 0.23
CA GLY A 170 5.21 1.72 -0.83
C GLY A 170 4.51 1.43 -2.17
N ARG A 171 3.19 1.71 -2.31
CA ARG A 171 2.52 1.69 -3.63
C ARG A 171 2.75 2.96 -4.41
N ALA A 172 2.95 4.11 -3.74
CA ALA A 172 3.28 5.38 -4.40
C ALA A 172 4.81 5.56 -4.53
N GLY A 173 5.23 6.42 -5.43
CA GLY A 173 6.62 6.86 -5.55
C GLY A 173 7.62 5.80 -5.98
N ARG A 174 7.21 4.76 -6.70
CA ARG A 174 8.09 3.69 -7.16
C ARG A 174 9.00 4.12 -8.30
N PHE A 175 10.13 3.40 -8.47
CA PHE A 175 11.11 3.63 -9.55
C PHE A 175 11.68 5.05 -9.57
N GLY A 176 11.87 5.64 -8.38
CA GLY A 176 12.41 7.00 -8.27
C GLY A 176 11.40 8.11 -8.56
N SER A 177 10.13 7.77 -8.79
CA SER A 177 9.06 8.74 -8.94
C SER A 177 8.71 9.38 -7.59
N LYS A 178 8.16 10.60 -7.67
CA LYS A 178 7.64 11.30 -6.50
C LYS A 178 6.24 10.79 -6.16
N GLY A 179 5.87 10.85 -4.89
CA GLY A 179 4.54 10.47 -4.45
C GLY A 179 4.20 11.02 -3.08
N ILE A 180 2.92 11.03 -2.78
CA ILE A 180 2.40 11.44 -1.47
C ILE A 180 1.60 10.32 -0.82
N THR A 181 1.64 10.31 0.49
CA THR A 181 0.75 9.47 1.30
C THR A 181 0.01 10.36 2.29
N ILE A 182 -1.28 10.14 2.44
CA ILE A 182 -2.13 10.85 3.39
C ILE A 182 -2.79 9.81 4.30
N THR A 183 -2.60 9.94 5.60
CA THR A 183 -3.12 8.98 6.59
C THR A 183 -4.13 9.66 7.51
N PHE A 184 -5.33 9.10 7.60
CA PHE A 184 -6.35 9.53 8.53
C PHE A 184 -6.14 8.87 9.88
N ILE A 185 -6.18 9.67 10.93
CA ILE A 185 -6.04 9.26 12.34
C ILE A 185 -7.33 9.65 13.03
N ALA A 186 -8.19 8.68 13.33
CA ALA A 186 -9.54 8.93 13.81
C ALA A 186 -9.72 8.67 15.31
N ASN A 187 -8.77 7.99 15.94
CA ASN A 187 -8.84 7.60 17.35
C ASN A 187 -7.43 7.39 17.93
N GLU A 188 -7.37 7.15 19.23
CA GLU A 188 -6.10 6.95 19.95
C GLU A 188 -5.36 5.65 19.55
N GLU A 189 -6.08 4.63 19.08
CA GLU A 189 -5.47 3.40 18.58
C GLU A 189 -4.77 3.65 17.25
N ASP A 190 -5.41 4.34 16.31
CA ASP A 190 -4.80 4.77 15.05
C ASP A 190 -3.53 5.57 15.30
N LYS A 191 -3.60 6.52 16.25
CA LYS A 191 -2.46 7.36 16.63
C LYS A 191 -1.30 6.55 17.17
N LYS A 192 -1.57 5.58 18.05
CA LYS A 192 -0.57 4.71 18.63
C LYS A 192 0.20 3.91 17.58
N ILE A 193 -0.55 3.29 16.64
CA ILE A 193 0.04 2.54 15.54
C ILE A 193 0.86 3.49 14.64
N PHE A 194 0.35 4.69 14.36
CA PHE A 194 1.04 5.68 13.54
C PHE A 194 2.35 6.15 14.17
N ASP A 195 2.36 6.43 15.47
CA ASP A 195 3.56 6.83 16.22
C ASP A 195 4.62 5.70 16.23
N GLU A 196 4.22 4.44 16.39
CA GLU A 196 5.09 3.27 16.27
C GLU A 196 5.69 3.17 14.86
N VAL A 197 4.87 3.33 13.82
CA VAL A 197 5.33 3.32 12.41
C VAL A 197 6.41 4.38 12.16
N ILE A 198 6.17 5.61 12.60
CA ILE A 198 7.11 6.73 12.43
C ILE A 198 8.43 6.44 13.11
N LYS A 199 8.37 5.96 14.35
CA LYS A 199 9.55 5.66 15.17
C LYS A 199 10.37 4.52 14.57
N ASP A 200 9.74 3.40 14.24
CA ASP A 200 10.44 2.17 13.83
C ASP A 200 11.06 2.28 12.44
N ASN A 201 10.45 3.09 11.57
CA ASN A 201 10.90 3.24 10.19
C ASN A 201 11.63 4.57 9.93
N ASN A 202 11.83 5.40 10.94
CA ASN A 202 12.43 6.74 10.82
C ASN A 202 11.75 7.61 9.75
N ILE A 203 10.42 7.54 9.72
CA ILE A 203 9.60 8.24 8.73
C ILE A 203 9.39 9.69 9.17
N LYS A 204 9.53 10.63 8.23
CA LYS A 204 9.14 12.02 8.44
C LYS A 204 7.74 12.24 7.93
N ALA A 205 6.79 12.45 8.82
CA ALA A 205 5.41 12.78 8.47
C ALA A 205 5.05 14.17 9.01
N ALA A 206 4.31 14.94 8.22
CA ALA A 206 3.83 16.27 8.59
C ALA A 206 2.30 16.30 8.63
N ALA A 207 1.72 17.25 9.39
CA ALA A 207 0.29 17.51 9.28
C ALA A 207 -0.05 17.92 7.84
N LEU A 208 -1.19 17.49 7.32
CA LEU A 208 -1.63 17.82 5.96
C LEU A 208 -1.81 19.35 5.85
N PRO A 209 -1.08 20.04 4.97
CA PRO A 209 -1.27 21.47 4.74
C PRO A 209 -2.59 21.73 4.00
N GLN A 210 -3.07 22.98 4.04
CA GLN A 210 -4.27 23.38 3.28
C GLN A 210 -4.07 23.22 1.76
N GLU A 211 -2.87 23.51 1.28
CA GLU A 211 -2.49 23.32 -0.13
C GLU A 211 -1.22 22.47 -0.18
N ILE A 212 -1.24 21.43 -1.02
CA ILE A 212 -0.09 20.57 -1.26
C ILE A 212 0.61 21.09 -2.53
N ASP A 213 1.88 21.43 -2.42
CA ASP A 213 2.68 21.83 -3.60
C ASP A 213 2.72 20.67 -4.63
N LYS A 214 2.24 20.95 -5.82
CA LYS A 214 2.18 19.97 -6.92
C LYS A 214 3.57 19.42 -7.29
N ASN A 215 4.62 20.20 -7.12
CA ASN A 215 5.98 19.80 -7.46
C ASN A 215 6.52 18.65 -6.62
N ILE A 216 5.93 18.39 -5.47
CA ILE A 216 6.38 17.31 -4.58
C ILE A 216 5.84 15.93 -4.98
N TYR A 217 4.77 15.86 -5.80
CA TYR A 217 4.14 14.58 -6.18
C TYR A 217 3.75 14.49 -7.67
N SER A 218 3.82 15.59 -8.43
CA SER A 218 3.56 15.52 -9.87
C SER A 218 4.69 14.78 -10.57
N MET A 219 4.34 13.77 -11.34
CA MET A 219 5.22 13.21 -12.35
C MET A 219 5.05 14.02 -13.63
N LEU A 220 6.11 14.70 -14.06
CA LEU A 220 6.20 15.17 -15.44
C LEU A 220 6.36 13.91 -16.33
N PHE A 221 5.24 13.37 -16.84
CA PHE A 221 5.34 12.51 -18.01
C PHE A 221 5.64 13.42 -19.20
N ILE A 222 6.90 13.47 -19.60
CA ILE A 222 7.29 13.97 -20.92
C ILE A 222 6.83 12.86 -21.89
N PHE A 223 5.75 13.13 -22.62
CA PHE A 223 5.30 12.32 -23.74
C PHE A 223 6.19 12.56 -24.96
#